data_5ada090b5953c7bc567a614a6d696aeb
#
_entry.id   5ada090b5953c7bc567a614a6d696aeb
#
_cell.length_a   1.000
_cell.length_b   1.000
_cell.length_c   1.000
_cell.angle_alpha   90.00
_cell.angle_beta   90.00
_cell.angle_gamma   90.00
#
_symmetry.space_group_name_H-M   'P 1'
#
loop_
_entity.id
_entity.type
_entity.pdbx_description
1 polymer ?
#
loop_
_entity_poly.entity_id
_entity_poly.type
_entity_poly.pdbx_seq_one_letter_code
_entity_poly.pdbx_strand_id
1 'polypeptide(L)'
;KLVDAIPFLQTKEQSTVNFTGEFAQLLPGTSNVVDGEGTAYIDDFENTATPYSLMSPFGWKLASTPKTADNRFDPSNQATDDIRAGYNRAKLAWYQVDNQLYRDVGKFKPENIEEEDLKNHYVRAVDPQEIFPLRQLTQGIFYEQIFDVAFYPRERGPYNYNPALDNNGFLTNPANNWAGITNAIRTEVDFDKSNIEYVEFWLLDPFI
;
A
#
# COMPACT_ATOMS: atom_id res chain seq x y z
N LYS A 1 22.31 -42.24 57.45
CA LYS A 1 22.96 -41.90 56.16
C LYS A 1 22.60 -42.97 55.15
N LEU A 2 22.25 -42.59 53.91
CA LEU A 2 21.87 -43.53 52.83
C LEU A 2 23.00 -44.51 52.52
N VAL A 3 24.24 -44.08 52.66
CA VAL A 3 25.44 -44.89 52.36
C VAL A 3 25.70 -45.93 53.42
N ASP A 4 25.22 -45.75 54.65
CA ASP A 4 25.38 -46.70 55.76
C ASP A 4 24.52 -47.98 55.56
N ALA A 5 23.60 -47.95 54.65
CA ALA A 5 22.81 -49.11 54.21
C ALA A 5 23.48 -50.02 53.14
N ILE A 6 24.62 -49.60 52.61
CA ILE A 6 25.33 -50.38 51.59
C ILE A 6 26.46 -51.16 52.24
N PRO A 7 26.38 -52.49 52.31
CA PRO A 7 27.41 -53.30 52.91
C PRO A 7 28.75 -53.11 52.20
N PHE A 8 29.82 -52.94 52.95
CA PHE A 8 31.22 -52.75 52.50
C PHE A 8 31.60 -51.29 52.12
N LEU A 9 30.70 -50.30 52.26
CA LEU A 9 31.06 -48.91 51.96
C LEU A 9 31.11 -48.11 53.28
N GLN A 10 32.31 -47.74 53.69
CA GLN A 10 32.50 -46.85 54.86
C GLN A 10 33.08 -45.53 54.37
N THR A 11 32.30 -44.44 54.47
CA THR A 11 32.77 -43.10 54.11
C THR A 11 32.55 -42.12 55.26
N LYS A 12 33.52 -41.24 55.48
CA LYS A 12 33.42 -40.14 56.46
C LYS A 12 32.72 -38.92 55.94
N GLU A 13 32.54 -38.87 54.60
CA GLU A 13 31.90 -37.76 53.93
C GLU A 13 30.37 -37.79 54.05
N GLN A 14 29.76 -36.65 54.05
CA GLN A 14 28.28 -36.53 53.98
C GLN A 14 27.81 -36.83 52.58
N SER A 15 26.92 -37.80 52.45
CA SER A 15 26.29 -38.13 51.19
C SER A 15 24.99 -37.39 51.05
N THR A 16 24.85 -36.63 49.99
CA THR A 16 23.60 -35.98 49.58
C THR A 16 23.12 -36.60 48.29
N VAL A 17 21.84 -36.95 48.26
CA VAL A 17 21.17 -37.39 47.04
C VAL A 17 20.14 -36.34 46.72
N ASN A 18 20.32 -35.66 45.58
CA ASN A 18 19.35 -34.73 45.07
C ASN A 18 18.58 -35.43 43.94
N PHE A 19 17.28 -35.46 44.05
CA PHE A 19 16.41 -35.94 43.01
C PHE A 19 15.56 -34.76 42.55
N THR A 20 15.62 -34.47 41.24
CA THR A 20 14.79 -33.47 40.60
C THR A 20 14.04 -34.17 39.47
N GLY A 21 12.73 -34.02 39.47
CA GLY A 21 11.87 -34.58 38.44
C GLY A 21 10.87 -33.54 37.99
N GLU A 22 10.69 -33.44 36.70
CA GLU A 22 9.66 -32.62 36.10
C GLU A 22 8.64 -33.53 35.38
N PHE A 23 7.36 -33.23 35.60
CA PHE A 23 6.28 -33.92 34.90
C PHE A 23 5.43 -32.93 34.18
N ALA A 24 5.28 -33.10 32.86
CA ALA A 24 4.37 -32.30 32.05
C ALA A 24 3.39 -33.24 31.36
N GLN A 25 2.11 -32.94 31.48
CA GLN A 25 1.05 -33.67 30.78
C GLN A 25 0.24 -32.70 29.95
N LEU A 26 0.18 -32.94 28.64
CA LEU A 26 -0.71 -32.25 27.71
C LEU A 26 -1.99 -33.08 27.54
N LEU A 27 -3.10 -32.53 27.97
CA LEU A 27 -4.42 -33.12 27.70
C LEU A 27 -5.03 -32.36 26.51
N PRO A 28 -5.03 -32.94 25.32
CA PRO A 28 -5.67 -32.31 24.18
C PRO A 28 -7.17 -32.23 24.42
N GLY A 29 -7.71 -31.01 24.34
CA GLY A 29 -9.15 -30.79 24.33
C GLY A 29 -9.65 -30.83 22.89
N THR A 30 -10.77 -31.50 22.67
CA THR A 30 -11.49 -31.42 21.40
C THR A 30 -12.55 -30.33 21.45
N SER A 31 -12.65 -29.55 20.37
CA SER A 31 -13.71 -28.55 20.25
C SER A 31 -15.06 -29.23 20.00
N ASN A 32 -16.07 -28.90 20.81
CA ASN A 32 -17.43 -29.37 20.63
C ASN A 32 -18.20 -28.55 19.57
N VAL A 33 -17.56 -27.61 18.92
CA VAL A 33 -18.15 -26.74 17.90
C VAL A 33 -18.13 -27.41 16.53
N VAL A 34 -17.32 -28.44 16.37
CA VAL A 34 -17.16 -29.17 15.11
C VAL A 34 -17.68 -30.59 15.29
N ASP A 35 -18.58 -31.05 14.42
CA ASP A 35 -19.06 -32.42 14.42
C ASP A 35 -17.92 -33.41 14.13
N GLY A 36 -17.56 -34.19 15.14
CA GLY A 36 -16.55 -35.24 15.04
C GLY A 36 -15.47 -35.14 16.12
N GLU A 37 -15.40 -36.11 17.03
CA GLU A 37 -14.32 -36.17 18.04
C GLU A 37 -12.94 -36.29 17.36
N GLY A 38 -12.04 -35.40 17.72
CA GLY A 38 -10.67 -35.46 17.28
C GLY A 38 -10.39 -34.85 15.89
N THR A 39 -11.37 -34.18 15.29
CA THR A 39 -11.16 -33.42 14.04
C THR A 39 -10.71 -32.00 14.32
N ALA A 40 -9.60 -31.60 13.73
CA ALA A 40 -9.18 -30.21 13.63
C ALA A 40 -9.33 -29.78 12.17
N TYR A 41 -10.10 -28.72 11.93
CA TYR A 41 -10.11 -28.06 10.65
C TYR A 41 -8.99 -27.02 10.65
N ILE A 42 -8.05 -27.18 9.77
CA ILE A 42 -7.10 -26.13 9.42
C ILE A 42 -7.69 -25.50 8.16
N ASP A 43 -8.16 -24.28 8.30
CA ASP A 43 -8.46 -23.45 7.12
C ASP A 43 -7.14 -23.25 6.39
N ASP A 44 -7.07 -23.64 5.14
CA ASP A 44 -5.87 -23.51 4.31
C ASP A 44 -5.63 -22.07 3.87
N PHE A 45 -6.48 -21.14 4.31
CA PHE A 45 -6.40 -19.71 3.98
C PHE A 45 -6.47 -19.42 2.48
N GLU A 46 -7.01 -20.32 1.67
CA GLU A 46 -7.11 -20.16 0.22
C GLU A 46 -7.85 -18.87 -0.17
N ASN A 47 -8.74 -18.37 0.66
CA ASN A 47 -9.47 -17.13 0.45
C ASN A 47 -8.92 -15.95 1.27
N THR A 48 -7.76 -16.07 1.88
CA THR A 48 -7.19 -14.96 2.64
C THR A 48 -6.58 -13.95 1.69
N ALA A 49 -7.30 -12.86 1.44
CA ALA A 49 -6.79 -11.73 0.68
C ALA A 49 -5.85 -10.89 1.55
N THR A 50 -4.63 -10.68 1.09
CA THR A 50 -3.71 -9.73 1.71
C THR A 50 -3.76 -8.42 0.96
N PRO A 51 -4.41 -7.37 1.50
CA PRO A 51 -4.51 -6.10 0.81
C PRO A 51 -3.14 -5.40 0.78
N TYR A 52 -2.75 -4.97 -0.41
CA TYR A 52 -1.59 -4.11 -0.60
C TYR A 52 -2.08 -2.68 -0.90
N SER A 53 -1.85 -1.77 0.05
CA SER A 53 -2.31 -0.38 -0.09
C SER A 53 -1.41 0.40 -1.06
N LEU A 54 -2.02 0.99 -2.07
CA LEU A 54 -1.38 1.88 -3.06
C LEU A 54 -1.61 3.36 -2.75
N MET A 55 -2.20 3.68 -1.61
CA MET A 55 -2.63 5.04 -1.24
C MET A 55 -1.48 5.99 -0.93
N SER A 56 -0.33 5.49 -0.46
CA SER A 56 0.78 6.36 -0.07
C SER A 56 1.48 6.98 -1.29
N PRO A 57 1.55 8.31 -1.42
CA PRO A 57 2.22 8.97 -2.54
C PRO A 57 3.73 8.73 -2.55
N PHE A 58 4.33 8.42 -1.42
CA PHE A 58 5.78 8.21 -1.28
C PHE A 58 6.29 6.91 -1.90
N GLY A 59 5.41 5.93 -2.08
CA GLY A 59 5.75 4.66 -2.75
C GLY A 59 5.86 4.79 -4.26
N TRP A 60 5.28 5.84 -4.83
CA TRP A 60 5.22 6.05 -6.26
C TRP A 60 6.43 6.80 -6.79
N LYS A 61 6.86 6.43 -7.97
CA LYS A 61 7.95 7.05 -8.71
C LYS A 61 7.52 7.31 -10.14
N LEU A 62 8.26 8.17 -10.83
CA LEU A 62 8.03 8.41 -12.24
C LEU A 62 8.23 7.11 -13.04
N ALA A 63 7.25 6.75 -13.85
CA ALA A 63 7.35 5.59 -14.72
C ALA A 63 8.32 5.84 -15.89
N SER A 64 8.95 4.79 -16.38
CA SER A 64 9.65 4.83 -17.66
C SER A 64 8.64 4.93 -18.82
N THR A 65 9.10 5.34 -20.00
CA THR A 65 8.25 5.41 -21.20
C THR A 65 7.68 4.04 -21.53
N PRO A 66 6.35 3.89 -21.60
CA PRO A 66 5.73 2.63 -21.94
C PRO A 66 6.08 2.21 -23.37
N LYS A 67 6.41 0.95 -23.55
CA LYS A 67 6.58 0.34 -24.86
C LYS A 67 5.30 -0.38 -25.24
N THR A 68 4.65 0.10 -26.27
CA THR A 68 3.44 -0.50 -26.85
C THR A 68 3.73 -0.96 -28.27
N ALA A 69 2.95 -1.90 -28.78
CA ALA A 69 3.14 -2.42 -30.13
C ALA A 69 2.98 -1.34 -31.22
N ASP A 70 2.17 -0.32 -30.95
CA ASP A 70 1.93 0.83 -31.84
C ASP A 70 2.90 2.00 -31.61
N ASN A 71 3.82 1.88 -30.67
CA ASN A 71 4.79 2.90 -30.28
C ASN A 71 4.18 4.29 -29.98
N ARG A 72 2.92 4.32 -29.58
CA ARG A 72 2.15 5.55 -29.34
C ARG A 72 2.83 6.53 -28.40
N PHE A 73 3.49 6.01 -27.38
CA PHE A 73 4.08 6.82 -26.32
C PHE A 73 5.55 7.16 -26.57
N ASP A 74 6.20 6.46 -27.48
CA ASP A 74 7.61 6.65 -27.80
C ASP A 74 7.78 7.13 -29.27
N PRO A 75 7.91 8.44 -29.48
CA PRO A 75 8.06 8.99 -30.84
C PRO A 75 9.43 8.64 -31.48
N SER A 76 10.38 8.15 -30.70
CA SER A 76 11.66 7.70 -31.23
C SER A 76 11.56 6.39 -31.99
N ASN A 77 10.59 5.56 -31.65
CA ASN A 77 10.42 4.19 -32.15
C ASN A 77 11.72 3.36 -32.08
N GLN A 78 12.60 3.68 -31.13
CA GLN A 78 13.97 3.20 -31.06
C GLN A 78 14.32 2.72 -29.62
N ALA A 79 15.59 2.45 -29.43
CA ALA A 79 16.16 1.99 -28.18
C ALA A 79 15.96 2.99 -27.01
N THR A 80 16.07 2.47 -25.81
CA THR A 80 15.79 3.16 -24.52
C THR A 80 16.68 4.36 -24.20
N ASP A 81 17.73 4.58 -24.95
CA ASP A 81 18.75 5.63 -24.77
C ASP A 81 18.53 6.86 -25.68
N ASP A 82 17.50 6.83 -26.53
CA ASP A 82 17.14 8.01 -27.33
C ASP A 82 16.35 9.01 -26.46
N ILE A 83 16.85 10.23 -26.37
CA ILE A 83 16.22 11.33 -25.65
C ILE A 83 14.78 11.62 -26.13
N ARG A 84 14.48 11.30 -27.39
CA ARG A 84 13.16 11.49 -27.98
C ARG A 84 12.10 10.56 -27.38
N ALA A 85 12.49 9.47 -26.74
CA ALA A 85 11.58 8.59 -26.02
C ALA A 85 10.78 9.32 -24.93
N GLY A 86 11.29 10.43 -24.41
CA GLY A 86 10.62 11.29 -23.44
C GLY A 86 9.77 12.43 -24.03
N TYR A 87 9.75 12.65 -25.34
CA TYR A 87 9.16 13.84 -25.94
C TYR A 87 7.65 13.98 -25.74
N ASN A 88 6.94 12.88 -25.59
CA ASN A 88 5.51 12.88 -25.31
C ASN A 88 5.18 12.79 -23.82
N ARG A 89 6.19 12.82 -22.94
CA ARG A 89 5.95 12.80 -21.49
C ARG A 89 5.45 14.16 -21.02
N ALA A 90 4.21 14.20 -20.60
CA ALA A 90 3.60 15.37 -20.00
C ALA A 90 3.77 15.41 -18.47
N LYS A 91 3.42 16.52 -17.88
CA LYS A 91 3.48 16.73 -16.44
C LYS A 91 2.38 15.96 -15.74
N LEU A 92 2.76 15.28 -14.67
CA LEU A 92 1.88 14.61 -13.73
C LEU A 92 2.27 15.00 -12.32
N ALA A 93 1.29 15.36 -11.52
CA ALA A 93 1.45 15.52 -10.09
C ALA A 93 0.62 14.44 -9.37
N TRP A 94 1.18 13.87 -8.33
CA TRP A 94 0.45 12.95 -7.44
C TRP A 94 0.74 13.32 -6.00
N TYR A 95 -0.29 13.37 -5.20
CA TYR A 95 -0.21 13.90 -3.83
C TYR A 95 -1.39 13.42 -2.99
N GLN A 96 -1.38 13.80 -1.75
CA GLN A 96 -2.53 13.72 -0.85
C GLN A 96 -2.75 15.09 -0.25
N VAL A 97 -4.00 15.50 -0.19
CA VAL A 97 -4.37 16.73 0.53
C VAL A 97 -4.44 16.41 2.02
N ASP A 98 -3.79 17.22 2.83
CA ASP A 98 -3.84 17.05 4.28
C ASP A 98 -5.27 17.27 4.78
N ASN A 99 -5.79 16.29 5.51
CA ASN A 99 -7.14 16.36 6.09
C ASN A 99 -7.37 17.57 7.00
N GLN A 100 -6.31 18.18 7.51
CA GLN A 100 -6.40 19.41 8.30
C GLN A 100 -6.92 20.60 7.49
N LEU A 101 -6.71 20.62 6.17
CA LEU A 101 -7.21 21.69 5.29
C LEU A 101 -8.74 21.72 5.21
N TYR A 102 -9.40 20.58 5.42
CA TYR A 102 -10.86 20.45 5.39
C TYR A 102 -11.53 20.74 6.74
N ARG A 103 -10.73 20.87 7.81
CA ARG A 103 -11.26 21.15 9.14
C ARG A 103 -11.39 22.65 9.32
N ASP A 104 -12.53 23.09 9.79
CA ASP A 104 -12.85 24.49 10.11
C ASP A 104 -12.11 25.00 11.37
N VAL A 105 -10.87 24.54 11.56
CA VAL A 105 -10.02 24.94 12.69
C VAL A 105 -8.97 25.93 12.20
N GLY A 106 -9.40 27.02 11.73
CA GLY A 106 -8.88 28.37 11.49
C GLY A 106 -7.39 28.68 11.42
N LYS A 107 -6.46 27.74 11.57
CA LYS A 107 -5.02 28.01 11.59
C LYS A 107 -4.20 27.25 10.54
N PHE A 108 -4.76 26.27 9.89
CA PHE A 108 -4.06 25.40 8.96
C PHE A 108 -4.42 25.63 7.50
N LYS A 109 -5.56 26.30 7.25
CA LYS A 109 -5.96 26.65 5.90
C LYS A 109 -5.14 27.85 5.41
N PRO A 110 -4.46 27.76 4.25
CA PRO A 110 -3.80 28.91 3.64
C PRO A 110 -4.80 30.05 3.39
N GLU A 111 -4.36 31.30 3.55
CA GLU A 111 -5.20 32.49 3.42
C GLU A 111 -5.83 32.65 2.02
N ASN A 112 -5.19 32.06 1.01
CA ASN A 112 -5.63 32.12 -0.38
C ASN A 112 -6.58 31.00 -0.79
N ILE A 113 -7.02 30.15 0.15
CA ILE A 113 -7.99 29.07 -0.11
C ILE A 113 -9.30 29.45 0.56
N GLU A 114 -10.33 29.63 -0.24
CA GLU A 114 -11.68 29.86 0.23
C GLU A 114 -12.40 28.56 0.59
N GLU A 115 -13.49 28.65 1.34
CA GLU A 115 -14.29 27.46 1.69
C GLU A 115 -14.92 26.80 0.47
N GLU A 116 -15.29 27.59 -0.51
CA GLU A 116 -15.85 27.12 -1.78
C GLU A 116 -14.84 26.30 -2.59
N ASP A 117 -13.55 26.64 -2.51
CA ASP A 117 -12.50 25.86 -3.16
C ASP A 117 -12.43 24.43 -2.61
N LEU A 118 -12.59 24.27 -1.29
CA LEU A 118 -12.57 22.98 -0.61
C LEU A 118 -13.84 22.14 -0.84
N LYS A 119 -14.92 22.77 -1.26
CA LYS A 119 -16.17 22.10 -1.65
C LYS A 119 -16.19 21.75 -3.14
N ASN A 120 -15.21 22.20 -3.89
CA ASN A 120 -15.09 21.93 -5.31
C ASN A 120 -15.05 20.41 -5.54
N HIS A 121 -15.79 19.96 -6.53
CA HIS A 121 -15.90 18.56 -6.93
C HIS A 121 -14.54 17.85 -7.11
N TYR A 122 -13.54 18.56 -7.60
CA TYR A 122 -12.19 18.00 -7.84
C TYR A 122 -11.36 17.76 -6.57
N VAL A 123 -11.65 18.47 -5.48
CA VAL A 123 -10.79 18.46 -4.27
C VAL A 123 -11.56 18.35 -2.97
N ARG A 124 -12.89 18.10 -3.03
CA ARG A 124 -13.72 18.00 -1.84
C ARG A 124 -13.26 16.88 -0.89
N ALA A 125 -13.49 17.11 0.38
CA ALA A 125 -13.36 16.03 1.35
C ALA A 125 -14.41 14.93 1.12
N VAL A 126 -14.02 13.69 1.36
CA VAL A 126 -14.91 12.52 1.27
C VAL A 126 -15.12 11.95 2.66
N ASP A 127 -16.37 11.83 3.07
CA ASP A 127 -16.73 11.16 4.32
C ASP A 127 -16.47 9.64 4.15
N PRO A 128 -15.80 8.99 5.12
CA PRO A 128 -15.60 7.54 5.08
C PRO A 128 -16.89 6.74 4.93
N GLN A 129 -18.00 7.21 5.47
CA GLN A 129 -19.30 6.56 5.37
C GLN A 129 -19.97 6.74 4.00
N GLU A 130 -19.52 7.69 3.20
CA GLU A 130 -19.95 7.83 1.80
C GLU A 130 -19.51 6.61 0.96
N ILE A 131 -18.31 6.09 1.25
CA ILE A 131 -17.73 4.92 0.57
C ILE A 131 -18.11 3.62 1.31
N PHE A 132 -18.03 3.66 2.64
CA PHE A 132 -18.25 2.49 3.50
C PHE A 132 -19.34 2.77 4.54
N PRO A 133 -20.62 2.68 4.17
CA PRO A 133 -21.73 3.10 5.04
C PRO A 133 -21.80 2.43 6.41
N LEU A 134 -21.28 1.22 6.52
CA LEU A 134 -21.29 0.44 7.77
C LEU A 134 -20.02 0.60 8.60
N ARG A 135 -19.05 1.39 8.12
CA ARG A 135 -17.79 1.59 8.83
C ARG A 135 -18.00 2.40 10.09
N GLN A 136 -17.56 1.88 11.22
CA GLN A 136 -17.49 2.65 12.45
C GLN A 136 -16.34 3.64 12.37
N LEU A 137 -16.64 4.92 12.58
CA LEU A 137 -15.63 5.97 12.56
C LEU A 137 -14.78 5.91 13.83
N THR A 138 -13.49 5.85 13.66
CA THR A 138 -12.54 6.00 14.77
C THR A 138 -12.46 7.48 15.14
N GLN A 139 -12.45 7.78 16.43
CA GLN A 139 -12.37 9.15 16.91
C GLN A 139 -11.14 9.86 16.33
N GLY A 140 -11.34 10.99 15.67
CA GLY A 140 -10.29 11.78 15.04
C GLY A 140 -10.10 11.56 13.53
N ILE A 141 -10.74 10.57 12.95
CA ILE A 141 -10.77 10.36 11.49
C ILE A 141 -12.11 10.91 10.99
N PHE A 142 -12.07 12.05 10.31
CA PHE A 142 -13.26 12.74 9.82
C PHE A 142 -13.45 12.61 8.30
N TYR A 143 -12.36 12.40 7.57
CA TYR A 143 -12.36 12.32 6.12
C TYR A 143 -11.51 11.16 5.64
N GLU A 144 -11.90 10.55 4.53
CA GLU A 144 -11.12 9.50 3.89
C GLU A 144 -9.87 10.12 3.25
N GLN A 145 -8.77 9.40 3.31
CA GLN A 145 -7.54 9.83 2.67
C GLN A 145 -7.62 9.50 1.18
N ILE A 146 -7.41 10.49 0.33
CA ILE A 146 -7.49 10.36 -1.11
C ILE A 146 -6.09 10.43 -1.72
N PHE A 147 -5.84 9.63 -2.73
CA PHE A 147 -4.67 9.73 -3.58
C PHE A 147 -5.03 10.53 -4.82
N ASP A 148 -4.56 11.76 -4.87
CA ASP A 148 -4.86 12.69 -5.94
C ASP A 148 -3.84 12.58 -7.06
N VAL A 149 -4.32 12.62 -8.30
CA VAL A 149 -3.50 12.59 -9.51
C VAL A 149 -3.96 13.70 -10.45
N ALA A 150 -3.09 14.64 -10.76
CA ALA A 150 -3.36 15.73 -11.68
C ALA A 150 -2.48 15.61 -12.94
N PHE A 151 -3.12 15.49 -14.09
CA PHE A 151 -2.46 15.35 -15.38
C PHE A 151 -2.57 16.62 -16.21
N TYR A 152 -1.44 17.10 -16.69
CA TYR A 152 -1.32 18.33 -17.49
C TYR A 152 -0.78 18.02 -18.88
N PRO A 153 -1.63 17.64 -19.84
CA PRO A 153 -1.20 17.09 -21.12
C PRO A 153 -0.47 18.09 -22.01
N ARG A 154 -0.59 19.38 -21.75
CA ARG A 154 0.09 20.43 -22.49
C ARG A 154 1.41 20.88 -21.88
N GLU A 155 1.69 20.50 -20.65
CA GLU A 155 2.92 20.87 -19.97
C GLU A 155 3.98 19.77 -20.08
N ARG A 156 5.24 20.17 -20.27
CA ARG A 156 6.35 19.21 -20.28
C ARG A 156 6.53 18.57 -18.91
N GLY A 157 6.56 17.25 -18.90
CA GLY A 157 6.94 16.49 -17.71
C GLY A 157 8.45 16.39 -17.50
N PRO A 158 8.88 15.75 -16.42
CA PRO A 158 10.30 15.47 -16.18
C PRO A 158 10.92 14.68 -17.33
N TYR A 159 12.16 15.04 -17.70
CA TYR A 159 12.90 14.44 -18.82
C TYR A 159 12.25 14.59 -20.21
N ASN A 160 11.30 15.49 -20.36
CA ASN A 160 10.78 15.88 -21.65
C ASN A 160 11.58 17.04 -22.22
N TYR A 161 12.37 16.78 -23.23
CA TYR A 161 13.21 17.77 -23.93
C TYR A 161 12.67 18.10 -25.32
N ASN A 162 11.37 17.87 -25.55
CA ASN A 162 10.75 18.16 -26.83
C ASN A 162 10.92 19.65 -27.22
N PRO A 163 11.57 19.96 -28.35
CA PRO A 163 11.74 21.33 -28.80
C PRO A 163 10.48 21.90 -29.47
N ALA A 164 9.53 21.05 -29.89
CA ALA A 164 8.31 21.46 -30.57
C ALA A 164 7.26 21.99 -29.57
N LEU A 165 7.40 23.25 -29.21
CA LEU A 165 6.47 23.93 -28.32
C LEU A 165 5.71 25.04 -29.08
N ASP A 166 4.55 25.40 -28.56
CA ASP A 166 3.85 26.60 -29.02
C ASP A 166 4.51 27.89 -28.49
N ASN A 167 3.99 29.05 -28.91
CA ASN A 167 4.52 30.35 -28.49
C ASN A 167 4.44 30.61 -26.98
N ASN A 168 3.64 29.84 -26.27
CA ASN A 168 3.46 29.93 -24.82
C ASN A 168 4.31 28.90 -24.07
N GLY A 169 5.07 28.07 -24.78
CA GLY A 169 5.91 27.03 -24.20
C GLY A 169 5.18 25.73 -23.88
N PHE A 170 3.98 25.53 -24.40
CA PHE A 170 3.22 24.30 -24.24
C PHE A 170 3.46 23.29 -25.35
N LEU A 171 3.29 22.02 -25.02
CA LEU A 171 3.33 20.92 -25.98
C LEU A 171 2.20 21.06 -27.01
N THR A 172 2.52 20.91 -28.27
CA THR A 172 1.59 21.18 -29.40
C THR A 172 0.58 20.08 -29.64
N ASN A 173 0.79 18.85 -29.16
CA ASN A 173 -0.06 17.71 -29.45
C ASN A 173 -0.50 16.96 -28.18
N PRO A 174 -1.40 17.55 -27.38
CA PRO A 174 -1.80 17.00 -26.08
C PRO A 174 -2.45 15.60 -26.16
N ALA A 175 -3.06 15.25 -27.28
CA ALA A 175 -3.70 13.95 -27.44
C ALA A 175 -2.72 12.77 -27.50
N ASN A 176 -1.47 13.03 -27.86
CA ASN A 176 -0.42 12.01 -27.92
C ASN A 176 0.46 12.00 -26.65
N ASN A 177 0.23 12.95 -25.75
CA ASN A 177 1.03 13.06 -24.55
C ASN A 177 0.54 12.09 -23.49
N TRP A 178 1.47 11.60 -22.71
CA TRP A 178 1.22 10.64 -21.66
C TRP A 178 1.96 11.02 -20.39
N ALA A 179 1.52 10.49 -19.28
CA ALA A 179 2.27 10.49 -18.04
C ALA A 179 2.00 9.19 -17.27
N GLY A 180 2.88 8.82 -16.38
CA GLY A 180 2.71 7.62 -15.61
C GLY A 180 3.59 7.60 -14.37
N ILE A 181 3.10 6.89 -13.37
CA ILE A 181 3.81 6.59 -12.15
C ILE A 181 3.89 5.08 -11.96
N THR A 182 4.88 4.63 -11.25
CA THR A 182 5.09 3.22 -10.93
C THR A 182 5.29 3.04 -9.44
N ASN A 183 4.72 1.99 -8.90
CA ASN A 183 4.98 1.55 -7.54
C ASN A 183 5.63 0.17 -7.58
N ALA A 184 6.66 -0.03 -6.77
CA ALA A 184 7.34 -1.32 -6.68
C ALA A 184 6.79 -2.10 -5.50
N ILE A 185 6.20 -3.25 -5.76
CA ILE A 185 5.86 -4.23 -4.75
C ILE A 185 7.15 -4.95 -4.37
N ARG A 186 7.58 -4.79 -3.12
CA ARG A 186 8.90 -5.26 -2.65
C ARG A 186 8.83 -6.39 -1.65
N THR A 187 7.70 -6.56 -1.00
CA THR A 187 7.51 -7.55 0.05
C THR A 187 7.32 -8.95 -0.51
N GLU A 188 6.60 -9.04 -1.62
CA GLU A 188 6.43 -10.27 -2.38
C GLU A 188 6.35 -9.89 -3.86
N VAL A 189 7.22 -10.44 -4.66
CA VAL A 189 7.32 -10.14 -6.10
C VAL A 189 6.54 -11.10 -6.97
N ASP A 190 6.05 -12.18 -6.39
CA ASP A 190 5.25 -13.21 -7.03
C ASP A 190 3.78 -13.01 -6.66
N PHE A 191 2.99 -12.54 -7.60
CA PHE A 191 1.56 -12.27 -7.39
C PHE A 191 0.76 -13.54 -7.11
N ASP A 192 1.15 -14.66 -7.71
CA ASP A 192 0.47 -15.95 -7.48
C ASP A 192 0.66 -16.39 -6.01
N LYS A 193 1.87 -16.23 -5.47
CA LYS A 193 2.14 -16.52 -4.06
C LYS A 193 1.47 -15.55 -3.10
N SER A 194 1.29 -14.31 -3.53
CA SER A 194 0.64 -13.27 -2.72
C SER A 194 -0.89 -13.31 -2.83
N ASN A 195 -1.45 -14.20 -3.64
CA ASN A 195 -2.87 -14.27 -3.95
C ASN A 195 -3.44 -12.90 -4.39
N ILE A 196 -2.66 -12.13 -5.17
CA ILE A 196 -3.11 -10.85 -5.70
C ILE A 196 -3.80 -11.08 -7.03
N GLU A 197 -5.12 -10.99 -7.03
CA GLU A 197 -5.95 -11.24 -8.22
C GLU A 197 -6.53 -9.96 -8.80
N TYR A 198 -6.77 -8.96 -7.94
CA TYR A 198 -7.51 -7.76 -8.32
C TYR A 198 -6.78 -6.48 -7.92
N VAL A 199 -7.05 -5.42 -8.68
CA VAL A 199 -6.77 -4.03 -8.29
C VAL A 199 -8.12 -3.35 -8.12
N GLU A 200 -8.41 -2.93 -6.90
CA GLU A 200 -9.65 -2.24 -6.55
C GLU A 200 -9.37 -0.79 -6.19
N PHE A 201 -10.20 0.11 -6.65
CA PHE A 201 -10.13 1.52 -6.28
C PHE A 201 -11.49 2.19 -6.42
N TRP A 202 -11.69 3.21 -5.62
CA TRP A 202 -12.80 4.14 -5.75
C TRP A 202 -12.30 5.36 -6.53
N LEU A 203 -13.05 5.75 -7.53
CA LEU A 203 -12.76 6.92 -8.35
C LEU A 203 -13.75 8.04 -8.04
N LEU A 204 -13.23 9.20 -7.66
CA LEU A 204 -14.02 10.42 -7.70
C LEU A 204 -14.03 10.91 -9.14
N ASP A 205 -15.20 10.80 -9.80
CA ASP A 205 -15.32 11.15 -11.22
C ASP A 205 -15.26 12.67 -11.38
N PRO A 206 -14.24 13.20 -12.09
CA PRO A 206 -14.11 14.64 -12.30
C PRO A 206 -15.01 15.19 -13.42
N PHE A 207 -15.79 14.35 -14.08
CA PHE A 207 -16.56 14.71 -15.26
C PHE A 207 -18.09 14.73 -15.05
N ILE A 208 -18.53 14.51 -13.82
CA ILE A 208 -19.96 14.61 -13.45
C ILE A 208 -20.33 16.02 -13.02
#